data_ce3f3be854f29f6931487226a21b9d76
#
_entry.id   ce3f3be854f29f6931487226a21b9d76
#
_cell.length_a   1.000
_cell.length_b   1.000
_cell.length_c   1.000
_cell.angle_alpha   90.00
_cell.angle_beta   90.00
_cell.angle_gamma   90.00
#
_symmetry.space_group_name_H-M   'P 1'
#
loop_
_entity.id
_entity.type
_entity.pdbx_description
1 polymer ?
#
loop_
_entity_poly.entity_id
_entity_poly.type
_entity_poly.pdbx_seq_one_letter_code
_entity_poly.pdbx_strand_id
1 'polypeptide(L)'
;MIGGEAAVGVIYSGEMLYIQNEVKELGLDYNLNYVLPEEGTYIFIDCWVVPKNAKHKENAEKWINFLCRPDIAKKNFEYITYSTPNKGAFDLLDADLQNNKALFPDIDDLKNAEVLQYLGDEVDDLYNEAWKEVKAE
;
A
#
# COMPACT_ATOMS: atom_id res chain seq x y z
N MET A 1 -13.28 -1.67 12.72
CA MET A 1 -13.04 -3.11 12.61
C MET A 1 -12.48 -3.69 13.93
N ILE A 2 -11.35 -3.23 14.44
CA ILE A 2 -10.79 -3.73 15.72
C ILE A 2 -11.77 -3.53 16.90
N GLY A 3 -12.55 -2.46 16.92
CA GLY A 3 -13.60 -2.22 17.92
C GLY A 3 -14.88 -3.01 17.75
N GLY A 4 -15.00 -3.89 16.74
CA GLY A 4 -16.22 -4.67 16.48
C GLY A 4 -17.37 -3.89 15.85
N GLU A 5 -17.18 -2.62 15.50
CA GLU A 5 -18.24 -1.72 14.99
C GLU A 5 -18.55 -1.98 13.50
N ALA A 6 -17.59 -2.51 12.75
CA ALA A 6 -17.75 -2.80 11.33
C ALA A 6 -17.27 -4.22 11.00
N ALA A 7 -18.12 -4.99 10.32
CA ALA A 7 -17.81 -6.34 9.86
C ALA A 7 -17.07 -6.34 8.50
N VAL A 8 -17.22 -5.29 7.69
CA VAL A 8 -16.62 -5.12 6.36
C VAL A 8 -16.13 -3.68 6.24
N GLY A 9 -15.01 -3.48 5.55
CA GLY A 9 -14.48 -2.16 5.26
C GLY A 9 -13.58 -2.18 4.03
N VAL A 10 -13.43 -1.04 3.38
CA VAL A 10 -12.49 -0.82 2.29
C VAL A 10 -11.19 -0.31 2.88
N ILE A 11 -10.10 -1.01 2.64
CA ILE A 11 -8.78 -0.68 3.16
C ILE A 11 -7.69 -0.97 2.12
N TYR A 12 -6.54 -0.37 2.27
CA TYR A 12 -5.37 -0.72 1.49
C TYR A 12 -4.74 -2.04 1.96
N SER A 13 -4.06 -2.73 1.04
CA SER A 13 -3.45 -4.03 1.33
C SER A 13 -2.46 -4.01 2.51
N GLY A 14 -1.64 -2.96 2.61
CA GLY A 14 -0.69 -2.80 3.70
C GLY A 14 -1.35 -2.60 5.07
N GLU A 15 -2.49 -1.91 5.11
CA GLU A 15 -3.26 -1.73 6.34
C GLU A 15 -3.80 -3.04 6.90
N MET A 16 -4.06 -4.02 6.02
CA MET A 16 -4.49 -5.34 6.47
C MET A 16 -3.44 -6.02 7.35
N LEU A 17 -2.17 -6.01 6.93
CA LEU A 17 -1.08 -6.56 7.73
C LEU A 17 -0.91 -5.80 9.06
N TYR A 18 -1.00 -4.47 9.02
CA TYR A 18 -0.96 -3.66 10.24
C TYR A 18 -2.07 -4.05 11.22
N ILE A 19 -3.33 -4.13 10.74
CA ILE A 19 -4.48 -4.51 11.58
C ILE A 19 -4.33 -5.94 12.11
N GLN A 20 -3.85 -6.89 11.33
CA GLN A 20 -3.61 -8.27 11.78
C GLN A 20 -2.56 -8.32 12.91
N ASN A 21 -1.52 -7.51 12.81
CA ASN A 21 -0.50 -7.41 13.86
C ASN A 21 -1.10 -6.81 15.16
N GLU A 22 -1.87 -5.74 15.05
CA GLU A 22 -2.56 -5.10 16.19
C GLU A 22 -3.53 -6.08 16.88
N VAL A 23 -4.34 -6.81 16.12
CA VAL A 23 -5.26 -7.82 16.64
C VAL A 23 -4.51 -8.89 17.44
N LYS A 24 -3.37 -9.34 16.91
CA LYS A 24 -2.50 -10.33 17.56
C LYS A 24 -1.88 -9.78 18.85
N GLU A 25 -1.37 -8.55 18.83
CA GLU A 25 -0.75 -7.90 19.99
C GLU A 25 -1.77 -7.64 21.11
N LEU A 26 -3.01 -7.29 20.76
CA LEU A 26 -4.09 -7.09 21.70
C LEU A 26 -4.72 -8.40 22.21
N GLY A 27 -4.29 -9.55 21.68
CA GLY A 27 -4.84 -10.86 22.04
C GLY A 27 -6.32 -11.05 21.68
N LEU A 28 -6.78 -10.35 20.62
CA LEU A 28 -8.15 -10.45 20.15
C LEU A 28 -8.33 -11.65 19.23
N ASP A 29 -9.47 -12.32 19.34
CA ASP A 29 -9.83 -13.49 18.51
C ASP A 29 -10.69 -13.03 17.30
N TYR A 30 -10.07 -12.26 16.38
CA TYR A 30 -10.70 -11.84 15.13
C TYR A 30 -10.04 -12.53 13.95
N ASN A 31 -10.87 -13.18 13.13
CA ASN A 31 -10.43 -13.73 11.84
C ASN A 31 -10.67 -12.69 10.74
N LEU A 32 -9.64 -11.90 10.42
CA LEU A 32 -9.70 -10.87 9.40
C LEU A 32 -9.14 -11.39 8.08
N ASN A 33 -9.94 -11.32 7.03
CA ASN A 33 -9.57 -11.73 5.69
C ASN A 33 -9.55 -10.52 4.75
N TYR A 34 -8.54 -10.45 3.89
CA TYR A 34 -8.47 -9.50 2.80
C TYR A 34 -8.99 -10.14 1.52
N VAL A 35 -9.87 -9.45 0.84
CA VAL A 35 -10.51 -9.96 -0.39
C VAL A 35 -10.31 -8.94 -1.50
N LEU A 36 -9.79 -9.39 -2.63
CA LEU A 36 -9.79 -8.64 -3.88
C LEU A 36 -11.14 -8.88 -4.58
N PRO A 37 -11.94 -7.84 -4.87
CA PRO A 37 -13.20 -8.01 -5.58
C PRO A 37 -13.01 -8.57 -6.98
N GLU A 38 -13.95 -9.41 -7.45
CA GLU A 38 -13.92 -9.94 -8.82
C GLU A 38 -14.09 -8.84 -9.88
N GLU A 39 -14.78 -7.76 -9.54
CA GLU A 39 -14.99 -6.59 -10.39
C GLU A 39 -13.68 -5.86 -10.68
N GLY A 40 -12.73 -5.96 -9.79
CA GLY A 40 -11.41 -5.34 -9.91
C GLY A 40 -11.02 -4.52 -8.68
N THR A 41 -9.83 -3.97 -8.77
CA THR A 41 -9.26 -3.08 -7.76
C THR A 41 -8.39 -2.05 -8.46
N TYR A 42 -7.79 -1.15 -7.71
CA TYR A 42 -6.76 -0.28 -8.27
C TYR A 42 -5.38 -0.57 -7.69
N ILE A 43 -4.37 -0.31 -8.50
CA ILE A 43 -2.96 -0.41 -8.13
C ILE A 43 -2.38 0.99 -8.10
N PHE A 44 -1.63 1.30 -7.07
CA PHE A 44 -0.78 2.48 -7.02
C PHE A 44 0.65 2.09 -6.65
N ILE A 45 1.59 2.90 -7.10
CA ILE A 45 3.02 2.70 -6.86
C ILE A 45 3.59 4.03 -6.37
N ASP A 46 3.99 4.07 -5.12
CA ASP A 46 4.67 5.23 -4.55
C ASP A 46 6.12 5.28 -5.03
N CYS A 47 6.53 6.44 -5.52
CA CYS A 47 7.83 6.65 -6.10
C CYS A 47 8.62 7.76 -5.40
N TRP A 48 9.88 7.51 -5.15
CA TRP A 48 10.82 8.58 -4.81
C TRP A 48 11.22 9.33 -6.07
N VAL A 49 11.04 10.64 -6.07
CA VAL A 49 11.38 11.49 -7.21
C VAL A 49 12.33 12.61 -6.81
N VAL A 50 13.20 13.02 -7.73
CA VAL A 50 14.11 14.13 -7.55
C VAL A 50 13.67 15.26 -8.47
N PRO A 51 13.17 16.39 -7.94
CA PRO A 51 12.76 17.53 -8.78
C PRO A 51 13.92 18.05 -9.63
N LYS A 52 13.61 18.53 -10.84
CA LYS A 52 14.61 19.04 -11.81
C LYS A 52 15.55 20.09 -11.20
N ASN A 53 15.02 20.93 -10.32
CA ASN A 53 15.75 22.04 -9.70
C ASN A 53 16.27 21.72 -8.28
N ALA A 54 16.38 20.44 -7.91
CA ALA A 54 16.91 20.03 -6.62
C ALA A 54 18.35 20.51 -6.46
N LYS A 55 18.63 21.23 -5.36
CA LYS A 55 19.97 21.78 -5.08
C LYS A 55 20.99 20.70 -4.67
N HIS A 56 20.50 19.58 -4.11
CA HIS A 56 21.33 18.51 -3.56
C HIS A 56 20.97 17.17 -4.22
N LYS A 57 20.95 17.16 -5.55
CA LYS A 57 20.55 15.98 -6.35
C LYS A 57 21.36 14.72 -6.00
N GLU A 58 22.68 14.84 -5.89
CA GLU A 58 23.56 13.72 -5.55
C GLU A 58 23.22 13.11 -4.18
N ASN A 59 22.84 13.92 -3.20
CA ASN A 59 22.44 13.42 -1.88
C ASN A 59 21.10 12.70 -1.95
N ALA A 60 20.15 13.22 -2.75
CA ALA A 60 18.87 12.55 -2.99
C ALA A 60 19.06 11.20 -3.69
N GLU A 61 19.92 11.12 -4.69
CA GLU A 61 20.25 9.87 -5.39
C GLU A 61 20.94 8.86 -4.45
N LYS A 62 21.85 9.31 -3.58
CA LYS A 62 22.47 8.47 -2.55
C LYS A 62 21.44 7.93 -1.56
N TRP A 63 20.46 8.77 -1.17
CA TRP A 63 19.39 8.37 -0.28
C TRP A 63 18.49 7.31 -0.94
N ILE A 64 18.06 7.53 -2.18
CA ILE A 64 17.26 6.55 -2.93
C ILE A 64 18.03 5.23 -3.08
N ASN A 65 19.31 5.31 -3.43
CA ASN A 65 20.15 4.11 -3.55
C ASN A 65 20.31 3.37 -2.21
N PHE A 66 20.41 4.08 -1.09
CA PHE A 66 20.41 3.49 0.24
C PHE A 66 19.11 2.74 0.53
N LEU A 67 17.94 3.35 0.21
CA LEU A 67 16.63 2.73 0.38
C LEU A 67 16.43 1.48 -0.50
N CYS A 68 17.12 1.41 -1.65
CA CYS A 68 17.07 0.25 -2.55
C CYS A 68 17.90 -0.96 -2.06
N ARG A 69 18.71 -0.81 -1.02
CA ARG A 69 19.44 -1.95 -0.44
C ARG A 69 18.44 -2.97 0.13
N PRO A 70 18.61 -4.28 -0.15
CA PRO A 70 17.67 -5.31 0.29
C PRO A 70 17.38 -5.31 1.80
N ASP A 71 18.42 -5.16 2.61
CA ASP A 71 18.32 -5.11 4.07
C ASP A 71 17.55 -3.88 4.58
N ILE A 72 17.68 -2.75 3.91
CA ILE A 72 16.98 -1.50 4.23
C ILE A 72 15.55 -1.54 3.71
N ALA A 73 15.35 -2.00 2.48
CA ALA A 73 14.01 -2.15 1.89
C ALA A 73 13.13 -3.15 2.68
N LYS A 74 13.75 -4.24 3.21
CA LYS A 74 13.06 -5.15 4.14
C LYS A 74 12.62 -4.43 5.42
N LYS A 75 13.51 -3.66 6.07
CA LYS A 75 13.16 -2.89 7.27
C LYS A 75 12.06 -1.87 7.00
N ASN A 76 12.10 -1.22 5.84
CA ASN A 76 11.06 -0.30 5.42
C ASN A 76 9.71 -1.02 5.26
N PHE A 77 9.69 -2.17 4.57
CA PHE A 77 8.51 -3.03 4.46
C PHE A 77 7.95 -3.43 5.84
N GLU A 78 8.80 -3.90 6.75
CA GLU A 78 8.39 -4.30 8.10
C GLU A 78 7.77 -3.15 8.91
N TYR A 79 8.20 -1.92 8.65
CA TYR A 79 7.70 -0.72 9.31
C TYR A 79 6.39 -0.20 8.71
N ILE A 80 6.34 -0.07 7.37
CA ILE A 80 5.17 0.50 6.68
C ILE A 80 4.10 -0.53 6.32
N THR A 81 4.43 -1.82 6.35
CA THR A 81 3.55 -2.97 6.05
C THR A 81 3.03 -3.05 4.60
N TYR A 82 3.45 -2.16 3.71
CA TYR A 82 3.08 -2.18 2.29
C TYR A 82 4.08 -2.99 1.46
N SER A 83 3.58 -3.64 0.41
CA SER A 83 4.37 -4.48 -0.49
C SER A 83 5.57 -3.75 -1.06
N THR A 84 6.68 -4.46 -1.19
CA THR A 84 7.92 -3.91 -1.74
C THR A 84 8.16 -4.41 -3.15
N PRO A 85 8.52 -3.53 -4.11
CA PRO A 85 8.95 -3.93 -5.43
C PRO A 85 10.41 -4.44 -5.45
N ASN A 86 11.11 -4.38 -4.32
CA ASN A 86 12.50 -4.81 -4.22
C ASN A 86 12.59 -6.33 -4.06
N LYS A 87 12.97 -7.03 -5.15
CA LYS A 87 13.09 -8.49 -5.13
C LYS A 87 14.05 -8.99 -4.05
N GLY A 88 15.18 -8.32 -3.85
CA GLY A 88 16.15 -8.72 -2.83
C GLY A 88 15.59 -8.60 -1.41
N ALA A 89 14.72 -7.60 -1.16
CA ALA A 89 14.01 -7.49 0.12
C ALA A 89 12.95 -8.59 0.26
N PHE A 90 12.18 -8.86 -0.80
CA PHE A 90 11.21 -9.96 -0.83
C PHE A 90 11.87 -11.31 -0.50
N ASP A 91 13.02 -11.61 -1.09
CA ASP A 91 13.77 -12.86 -0.86
C ASP A 91 14.27 -13.00 0.61
N LEU A 92 14.30 -11.91 1.37
CA LEU A 92 14.67 -11.88 2.80
C LEU A 92 13.46 -11.98 3.75
N LEU A 93 12.23 -11.95 3.24
CA LEU A 93 11.02 -12.11 4.05
C LEU A 93 10.82 -13.58 4.45
N ASP A 94 10.15 -13.78 5.57
CA ASP A 94 9.71 -15.10 5.98
C ASP A 94 8.67 -15.68 5.00
N ALA A 95 8.60 -17.01 4.91
CA ALA A 95 7.73 -17.71 3.97
C ALA A 95 6.24 -17.32 4.14
N ASP A 96 5.80 -17.08 5.36
CA ASP A 96 4.42 -16.67 5.63
C ASP A 96 4.11 -15.29 5.01
N LEU A 97 5.04 -14.35 5.08
CA LEU A 97 4.91 -13.03 4.45
C LEU A 97 4.98 -13.12 2.93
N GLN A 98 5.91 -13.93 2.38
CA GLN A 98 6.04 -14.13 0.94
C GLN A 98 4.77 -14.75 0.32
N ASN A 99 4.09 -15.61 1.07
CA ASN A 99 2.85 -16.28 0.64
C ASN A 99 1.58 -15.49 0.97
N ASN A 100 1.68 -14.34 1.61
CA ASN A 100 0.54 -13.51 1.95
C ASN A 100 -0.04 -12.84 0.69
N LYS A 101 -1.19 -13.34 0.22
CA LYS A 101 -1.85 -12.88 -1.01
C LYS A 101 -2.45 -11.47 -0.89
N ALA A 102 -2.68 -10.96 0.30
CA ALA A 102 -3.06 -9.56 0.48
C ALA A 102 -1.91 -8.61 0.10
N LEU A 103 -0.66 -9.02 0.35
CA LEU A 103 0.53 -8.24 0.06
C LEU A 103 1.11 -8.55 -1.32
N PHE A 104 1.18 -9.83 -1.66
CA PHE A 104 1.78 -10.32 -2.90
C PHE A 104 0.76 -11.19 -3.65
N PRO A 105 -0.29 -10.58 -4.26
CA PRO A 105 -1.30 -11.29 -5.04
C PRO A 105 -0.67 -11.92 -6.28
N ASP A 106 -1.30 -12.97 -6.80
CA ASP A 106 -0.89 -13.51 -8.09
C ASP A 106 -1.30 -12.55 -9.23
N ILE A 107 -0.57 -12.61 -10.33
CA ILE A 107 -0.86 -11.75 -11.50
C ILE A 107 -2.28 -11.96 -12.03
N ASP A 108 -2.80 -13.20 -11.96
CA ASP A 108 -4.16 -13.52 -12.39
C ASP A 108 -5.23 -12.88 -11.50
N ASP A 109 -4.93 -12.63 -10.21
CA ASP A 109 -5.83 -11.93 -9.30
C ASP A 109 -5.94 -10.43 -9.63
N LEU A 110 -4.96 -9.90 -10.35
CA LEU A 110 -4.87 -8.49 -10.73
C LEU A 110 -5.35 -8.20 -12.17
N LYS A 111 -5.92 -9.19 -12.87
CA LYS A 111 -6.33 -9.02 -14.28
C LYS A 111 -7.34 -7.91 -14.54
N ASN A 112 -8.15 -7.58 -13.54
CA ASN A 112 -9.14 -6.49 -13.57
C ASN A 112 -8.67 -5.25 -12.79
N ALA A 113 -7.40 -5.20 -12.39
CA ALA A 113 -6.87 -4.05 -11.65
C ALA A 113 -6.49 -2.91 -12.60
N GLU A 114 -6.75 -1.70 -12.17
CA GLU A 114 -6.45 -0.47 -12.91
C GLU A 114 -5.43 0.38 -12.14
N VAL A 115 -4.63 1.12 -12.88
CA VAL A 115 -3.72 2.13 -12.31
C VAL A 115 -4.43 3.47 -12.34
N LEU A 116 -4.46 4.18 -11.22
CA LEU A 116 -5.02 5.53 -11.15
C LEU A 116 -4.32 6.45 -12.15
N GLN A 117 -5.11 7.15 -12.93
CA GLN A 117 -4.64 8.07 -13.94
C GLN A 117 -5.17 9.48 -13.65
N TYR A 118 -4.40 10.49 -14.06
CA TYR A 118 -4.88 11.86 -14.07
C TYR A 118 -5.90 12.03 -15.21
N LEU A 119 -7.11 12.43 -14.87
CA LEU A 119 -8.24 12.53 -15.80
C LEU A 119 -8.48 13.97 -16.31
N GLY A 120 -7.63 14.91 -15.95
CA GLY A 120 -7.72 16.32 -16.31
C GLY A 120 -8.33 17.20 -15.21
N ASP A 121 -8.10 18.51 -15.33
CA ASP A 121 -8.48 19.50 -14.30
C ASP A 121 -10.00 19.53 -14.07
N GLU A 122 -10.81 19.38 -15.12
CA GLU A 122 -12.28 19.38 -15.02
C GLU A 122 -12.79 18.24 -14.12
N VAL A 123 -12.21 17.05 -14.25
CA VAL A 123 -12.57 15.89 -13.42
C VAL A 123 -12.06 16.07 -12.00
N ASP A 124 -10.86 16.60 -11.82
CA ASP A 124 -10.31 16.91 -10.51
C ASP A 124 -11.19 17.91 -9.75
N ASP A 125 -11.71 18.94 -10.44
CA ASP A 125 -12.62 19.91 -9.84
C ASP A 125 -13.92 19.25 -9.38
N LEU A 126 -14.50 18.35 -10.20
CA LEU A 126 -15.70 17.58 -9.81
C LEU A 126 -15.45 16.72 -8.56
N TYR A 127 -14.32 16.03 -8.48
CA TYR A 127 -13.94 15.26 -7.30
C TYR A 127 -13.78 16.16 -6.07
N ASN A 128 -13.14 17.31 -6.22
CA ASN A 128 -12.95 18.26 -5.12
C ASN A 128 -14.27 18.84 -4.62
N GLU A 129 -15.22 19.10 -5.51
CA GLU A 129 -16.56 19.57 -5.13
C GLU A 129 -17.35 18.49 -4.40
N ALA A 130 -17.43 17.29 -4.95
CA ALA A 130 -18.09 16.15 -4.31
C ALA A 130 -17.49 15.85 -2.93
N TRP A 131 -16.17 15.95 -2.78
CA TRP A 131 -15.51 15.74 -1.49
C TRP A 131 -15.81 16.82 -0.46
N LYS A 132 -15.99 18.07 -0.90
CA LYS A 132 -16.45 19.16 -0.01
C LYS A 132 -17.86 18.92 0.50
N GLU A 133 -18.76 18.43 -0.35
CA GLU A 133 -20.15 18.09 0.03
C GLU A 133 -20.15 16.98 1.09
N VAL A 134 -19.41 15.89 0.86
CA VAL A 134 -19.30 14.77 1.81
C VAL A 134 -18.75 15.21 3.17
N LYS A 135 -17.84 16.19 3.20
CA LYS A 135 -17.28 16.70 4.46
C LYS A 135 -18.14 17.75 5.16
N ALA A 136 -19.13 18.29 4.49
CA ALA A 136 -20.00 19.32 5.04
C ALA A 136 -21.17 18.74 5.88
N GLU A 137 -21.38 17.42 5.81
CA GLU A 137 -22.32 16.65 6.64
C GLU A 137 -21.64 16.19 7.94
#